data_5251b196c6b986915dea749e3bc1dc93
#
_entry.id   5251b196c6b986915dea749e3bc1dc93
#
_cell.length_a   1.000
_cell.length_b   1.000
_cell.length_c   1.000
_cell.angle_alpha   90.00
_cell.angle_beta   90.00
_cell.angle_gamma   90.00
#
_symmetry.space_group_name_H-M   'P 1'
#
loop_
_entity.id
_entity.type
_entity.pdbx_description
1 polymer ?
#
loop_
_entity_poly.entity_id
_entity_poly.type
_entity_poly.pdbx_seq_one_letter_code
_entity_poly.pdbx_strand_id
1 'polypeptide(L)'
;MLFRYNSAQDFNTLESYINGLLGDTKVPSAQFEKGSVKVPAAELQETDDAIYLKLELPGLEAKDLDIQVTEDTVHISGERKSETKTQNNSTTKSEFYYGKFQRVIPLSARVQNTNVTANYKNGILNLTLPKSEKEKNKVVKVNLEQTTA
;
A
#
# COMPACT_ATOMS: atom_id res chain seq x y z
N MET A 1 -5.61 14.13 -15.51
CA MET A 1 -4.17 14.34 -15.69
C MET A 1 -3.44 13.03 -15.39
N LEU A 2 -2.98 12.41 -16.43
CA LEU A 2 -2.19 11.20 -16.28
C LEU A 2 -0.86 11.57 -15.63
N PHE A 3 -0.64 11.13 -14.41
CA PHE A 3 0.69 11.13 -13.83
C PHE A 3 1.57 10.29 -14.73
N ARG A 4 2.45 10.92 -15.50
CA ARG A 4 3.52 10.19 -16.13
C ARG A 4 4.45 9.70 -15.01
N TYR A 5 4.42 8.44 -14.82
CA TYR A 5 5.33 7.75 -13.93
C TYR A 5 6.75 7.99 -14.42
N ASN A 6 7.43 8.92 -13.83
CA ASN A 6 8.85 9.02 -13.99
C ASN A 6 9.45 8.16 -12.88
N SER A 7 9.67 6.91 -13.21
CA SER A 7 9.84 5.80 -12.30
C SER A 7 10.87 5.96 -11.18
N ALA A 8 11.84 6.84 -11.34
CA ALA A 8 12.89 7.05 -10.35
C ALA A 8 12.54 8.14 -9.31
N GLN A 9 11.84 9.20 -9.73
CA GLN A 9 11.49 10.30 -8.82
C GLN A 9 10.25 10.01 -8.00
N ASP A 10 9.29 9.32 -8.58
CA ASP A 10 8.06 8.98 -7.86
C ASP A 10 8.29 7.87 -6.85
N PHE A 11 9.22 6.97 -7.13
CA PHE A 11 9.65 5.94 -6.19
C PHE A 11 10.32 6.57 -4.95
N ASN A 12 11.19 7.55 -5.16
CA ASN A 12 11.82 8.30 -4.08
C ASN A 12 10.82 9.13 -3.29
N THR A 13 9.76 9.65 -3.94
CA THR A 13 8.71 10.42 -3.27
C THR A 13 7.84 9.52 -2.42
N LEU A 14 7.45 8.36 -2.90
CA LEU A 14 6.69 7.38 -2.13
C LEU A 14 7.51 6.86 -0.95
N GLU A 15 8.77 6.54 -1.19
CA GLU A 15 9.70 6.10 -0.16
C GLU A 15 9.97 7.20 0.88
N SER A 16 10.19 8.44 0.46
CA SER A 16 10.34 9.59 1.34
C SER A 16 9.09 9.85 2.17
N TYR A 17 7.94 9.72 1.56
CA TYR A 17 6.66 9.92 2.22
C TYR A 17 6.43 8.85 3.29
N ILE A 18 6.72 7.61 2.99
CA ILE A 18 6.64 6.49 3.91
C ILE A 18 7.71 6.61 5.00
N ASN A 19 8.92 6.96 4.64
CA ASN A 19 10.01 7.17 5.60
C ASN A 19 9.75 8.39 6.49
N GLY A 20 9.12 9.43 5.98
CA GLY A 20 8.71 10.59 6.77
C GLY A 20 7.67 10.26 7.83
N LEU A 21 6.80 9.31 7.55
CA LEU A 21 5.77 8.85 8.48
C LEU A 21 6.28 7.80 9.47
N LEU A 22 7.25 7.01 9.04
CA LEU A 22 7.94 6.04 9.88
C LEU A 22 9.14 6.65 10.61
N GLY A 23 9.58 7.85 10.20
CA GLY A 23 10.81 8.47 10.66
C GLY A 23 10.80 8.92 12.12
N ASP A 24 9.63 9.16 12.69
CA ASP A 24 9.50 9.46 14.13
C ASP A 24 9.41 8.21 15.00
N THR A 25 9.17 7.07 14.39
CA THR A 25 9.33 5.80 15.06
C THR A 25 10.72 5.27 14.73
N LYS A 26 11.70 5.69 15.46
CA LYS A 26 12.99 5.01 15.49
C LYS A 26 12.75 3.60 16.01
N VAL A 27 12.40 2.71 15.09
CA VAL A 27 12.49 1.29 15.38
C VAL A 27 13.98 0.97 15.36
N PRO A 28 14.59 0.60 16.50
CA PRO A 28 16.00 0.26 16.52
C PRO A 28 16.24 -0.87 15.53
N SER A 29 17.21 -0.72 14.67
CA SER A 29 17.61 -1.74 13.69
C SER A 29 17.90 -3.11 14.31
N ALA A 30 18.12 -3.15 15.61
CA ALA A 30 18.31 -4.38 16.38
C ALA A 30 17.04 -5.22 16.58
N GLN A 31 15.85 -4.67 16.34
CA GLN A 31 14.60 -5.43 16.47
C GLN A 31 14.22 -6.18 15.19
N PHE A 32 14.98 -5.98 14.13
CA PHE A 32 14.72 -6.65 12.85
C PHE A 32 15.31 -8.07 12.74
N GLU A 33 16.06 -8.54 13.71
CA GLU A 33 16.80 -9.80 13.57
C GLU A 33 16.04 -11.06 13.96
N LYS A 34 14.96 -10.97 14.73
CA LYS A 34 14.11 -12.14 15.02
C LYS A 34 12.65 -11.73 15.14
N GLY A 35 11.85 -12.10 14.16
CA GLY A 35 10.43 -11.77 14.10
C GLY A 35 10.18 -10.43 13.43
N SER A 36 11.12 -9.99 12.58
CA SER A 36 10.97 -8.77 11.80
C SER A 36 9.79 -8.86 10.85
N VAL A 37 8.97 -7.84 10.86
CA VAL A 37 7.89 -7.68 9.89
C VAL A 37 8.48 -7.15 8.60
N LYS A 38 8.29 -7.89 7.51
CA LYS A 38 8.74 -7.45 6.19
C LYS A 38 7.75 -6.48 5.59
N VAL A 39 8.26 -5.42 4.98
CA VAL A 39 7.46 -4.42 4.29
C VAL A 39 7.38 -4.79 2.81
N PRO A 40 6.20 -5.17 2.30
CA PRO A 40 6.06 -5.49 0.89
C PRO A 40 6.19 -4.25 0.01
N ALA A 41 6.74 -4.44 -1.18
CA ALA A 41 6.84 -3.37 -2.17
C ALA A 41 5.45 -2.95 -2.65
N ALA A 42 5.26 -1.65 -2.84
CA ALA A 42 3.99 -1.09 -3.25
C ALA A 42 4.16 -0.15 -4.44
N GLU A 43 3.11 -0.06 -5.22
CA GLU A 43 2.97 0.85 -6.33
C GLU A 43 1.64 1.59 -6.19
N LEU A 44 1.67 2.90 -6.29
CA LEU A 44 0.49 3.74 -6.12
C LEU A 44 0.29 4.61 -7.34
N GLN A 45 -0.92 4.58 -7.88
CA GLN A 45 -1.35 5.45 -8.96
C GLN A 45 -2.56 6.25 -8.51
N GLU A 46 -2.53 7.53 -8.72
CA GLU A 46 -3.64 8.43 -8.38
C GLU A 46 -4.23 9.04 -9.64
N THR A 47 -5.55 8.99 -9.75
CA THR A 47 -6.33 9.71 -10.76
C THR A 47 -7.23 10.73 -10.07
N ASP A 48 -7.99 11.50 -10.83
CA ASP A 48 -8.94 12.46 -10.26
C ASP A 48 -10.06 11.75 -9.45
N ASP A 49 -10.37 10.52 -9.80
CA ASP A 49 -11.51 9.78 -9.24
C ASP A 49 -11.11 8.75 -8.18
N ALA A 50 -9.92 8.20 -8.27
CA ALA A 50 -9.54 7.06 -7.43
C ALA A 50 -8.03 6.96 -7.20
N ILE A 51 -7.67 6.24 -6.16
CA ILE A 51 -6.31 5.81 -5.89
C ILE A 51 -6.24 4.31 -6.14
N TYR A 52 -5.26 3.89 -6.92
CA TYR A 52 -4.98 2.48 -7.22
C TYR A 52 -3.70 2.08 -6.53
N LEU A 53 -3.78 1.06 -5.72
CA LEU A 53 -2.66 0.57 -4.94
C LEU A 53 -2.39 -0.88 -5.28
N LYS A 54 -1.12 -1.20 -5.54
CA LYS A 54 -0.67 -2.57 -5.79
C LYS A 54 0.44 -2.92 -4.81
N LEU A 55 0.39 -4.12 -4.27
CA LEU A 55 1.43 -4.64 -3.40
C LEU A 55 1.89 -6.01 -3.89
N GLU A 56 3.19 -6.23 -3.82
CA GLU A 56 3.79 -7.53 -4.10
C GLU A 56 3.71 -8.40 -2.85
N LEU A 57 2.84 -9.40 -2.91
CA LEU A 57 2.62 -10.34 -1.81
C LEU A 57 2.58 -11.78 -2.33
N PRO A 58 3.64 -12.25 -2.98
CA PRO A 58 3.64 -13.60 -3.55
C PRO A 58 3.65 -14.68 -2.45
N GLY A 59 3.08 -15.81 -2.78
CA GLY A 59 3.11 -16.97 -1.89
C GLY A 59 2.12 -16.93 -0.73
N LEU A 60 1.15 -16.03 -0.76
CA LEU A 60 0.06 -15.94 0.21
C LEU A 60 -1.26 -16.37 -0.41
N GLU A 61 -2.18 -16.77 0.43
CA GLU A 61 -3.57 -16.94 0.05
C GLU A 61 -4.38 -15.73 0.51
N ALA A 62 -5.52 -15.48 -0.12
CA ALA A 62 -6.37 -14.35 0.23
C ALA A 62 -6.79 -14.38 1.72
N LYS A 63 -6.98 -15.56 2.28
CA LYS A 63 -7.32 -15.75 3.69
C LYS A 63 -6.21 -15.33 4.66
N ASP A 64 -4.97 -15.25 4.18
CA ASP A 64 -3.80 -14.88 4.99
C ASP A 64 -3.58 -13.36 5.03
N LEU A 65 -4.39 -12.61 4.29
CA LEU A 65 -4.30 -11.16 4.18
C LEU A 65 -5.37 -10.48 5.02
N ASP A 66 -4.96 -9.48 5.77
CA ASP A 66 -5.85 -8.56 6.47
C ASP A 66 -5.66 -7.15 5.89
N ILE A 67 -6.74 -6.57 5.43
CA ILE A 67 -6.73 -5.25 4.78
C ILE A 67 -7.70 -4.35 5.53
N GLN A 68 -7.19 -3.26 6.05
CA GLN A 68 -7.99 -2.25 6.73
C GLN A 68 -7.80 -0.91 6.04
N VAL A 69 -8.90 -0.24 5.74
CA VAL A 69 -8.87 1.05 5.07
C VAL A 69 -9.66 2.05 5.88
N THR A 70 -9.01 3.13 6.25
CA THR A 70 -9.67 4.33 6.78
C THR A 70 -9.86 5.35 5.65
N GLU A 71 -10.38 6.50 5.94
CA GLU A 71 -10.54 7.55 4.92
C GLU A 71 -9.21 8.04 4.33
N ASP A 72 -8.12 7.88 5.04
CA ASP A 72 -6.83 8.44 4.67
C ASP A 72 -5.64 7.48 4.77
N THR A 73 -5.87 6.23 5.16
CA THR A 73 -4.80 5.28 5.39
C THR A 73 -5.20 3.87 4.99
N VAL A 74 -4.28 3.14 4.38
CA VAL A 74 -4.43 1.71 4.10
C VAL A 74 -3.45 0.94 4.98
N HIS A 75 -3.96 -0.02 5.71
CA HIS A 75 -3.17 -0.92 6.53
C HIS A 75 -3.31 -2.34 6.01
N ILE A 76 -2.19 -2.94 5.64
CA ILE A 76 -2.15 -4.29 5.10
C ILE A 76 -1.22 -5.12 5.97
N SER A 77 -1.71 -6.28 6.35
CA SER A 77 -0.91 -7.27 7.08
C SER A 77 -1.19 -8.66 6.53
N GLY A 78 -0.25 -9.55 6.74
CA GLY A 78 -0.36 -10.93 6.33
C GLY A 78 0.79 -11.74 6.87
N GLU A 79 0.70 -13.04 6.71
CA GLU A 79 1.74 -13.95 7.15
C GLU A 79 1.94 -15.05 6.10
N ARG A 80 3.18 -15.21 5.67
CA ARG A 80 3.57 -16.31 4.81
C ARG A 80 4.17 -17.42 5.65
N LYS A 81 3.46 -18.53 5.71
CA LYS A 81 3.86 -19.70 6.50
C LYS A 81 4.65 -20.66 5.62
N SER A 82 5.68 -21.27 6.21
CA SER A 82 6.38 -22.35 5.56
C SER A 82 5.53 -23.61 5.56
N GLU A 83 5.34 -24.18 4.37
CA GLU A 83 4.66 -25.47 4.20
C GLU A 83 5.59 -26.66 4.39
N THR A 84 6.81 -26.43 4.85
CA THR A 84 7.79 -27.50 5.04
C THR A 84 7.33 -28.40 6.17
N LYS A 85 6.63 -29.45 5.83
CA LYS A 85 6.43 -30.57 6.74
C LYS A 85 7.75 -31.30 6.86
N THR A 86 8.31 -31.35 8.06
CA THR A 86 9.44 -32.21 8.39
C THR A 86 9.02 -33.66 8.18
N GLN A 87 9.18 -34.15 6.97
CA GLN A 87 9.03 -35.58 6.70
C GLN A 87 10.41 -36.21 6.55
N ASN A 88 10.71 -37.13 7.48
CA ASN A 88 11.67 -38.21 7.30
C ASN A 88 13.02 -37.79 6.72
N ASN A 89 13.90 -37.28 7.57
CA ASN A 89 15.33 -37.08 7.26
C ASN A 89 15.64 -36.18 6.09
N SER A 90 14.67 -35.38 5.60
CA SER A 90 14.94 -34.38 4.58
C SER A 90 15.41 -33.08 5.21
N THR A 91 16.51 -32.57 4.71
CA THR A 91 17.01 -31.24 5.09
C THR A 91 16.62 -30.25 4.03
N THR A 92 15.86 -29.22 4.40
CA THR A 92 15.48 -28.14 3.49
C THR A 92 16.26 -26.90 3.86
N LYS A 93 16.95 -26.34 2.88
CA LYS A 93 17.57 -25.02 2.99
C LYS A 93 16.76 -24.04 2.18
N SER A 94 16.32 -22.94 2.80
CA SER A 94 15.51 -21.93 2.14
C SER A 94 16.06 -20.54 2.41
N GLU A 95 16.11 -19.74 1.35
CA GLU A 95 16.39 -18.30 1.43
C GLU A 95 15.10 -17.46 1.38
N PHE A 96 13.94 -18.12 1.31
CA PHE A 96 12.67 -17.43 1.27
C PHE A 96 12.34 -16.85 2.65
N TYR A 97 11.73 -15.70 2.62
CA TYR A 97 11.21 -15.10 3.82
C TYR A 97 9.86 -15.75 4.17
N TYR A 98 9.79 -16.30 5.36
CA TYR A 98 8.54 -16.75 5.98
C TYR A 98 8.30 -15.94 7.24
N GLY A 99 7.08 -15.47 7.42
CA GLY A 99 6.73 -14.65 8.56
C GLY A 99 5.72 -13.58 8.19
N LYS A 100 5.66 -12.56 9.03
CA LYS A 100 4.67 -11.51 8.92
C LYS A 100 5.09 -10.41 7.94
N PHE A 101 4.13 -9.94 7.19
CA PHE A 101 4.22 -8.73 6.36
C PHE A 101 3.30 -7.68 6.93
N GLN A 102 3.74 -6.45 6.89
CA GLN A 102 2.92 -5.32 7.30
C GLN A 102 3.31 -4.08 6.52
N ARG A 103 2.31 -3.35 6.06
CA ARG A 103 2.53 -2.06 5.47
C ARG A 103 1.39 -1.12 5.80
N VAL A 104 1.74 0.11 6.19
CA VAL A 104 0.81 1.21 6.39
C VAL A 104 1.09 2.25 5.33
N ILE A 105 0.09 2.58 4.53
CA ILE A 105 0.22 3.55 3.44
C ILE A 105 -0.74 4.68 3.70
N PRO A 106 -0.24 5.87 4.04
CA PRO A 106 -1.07 7.05 4.11
C PRO A 106 -1.45 7.50 2.69
N LEU A 107 -2.65 7.98 2.55
CA LEU A 107 -3.19 8.41 1.27
C LEU A 107 -3.10 9.92 1.14
N SER A 108 -2.81 10.39 -0.07
CA SER A 108 -2.73 11.81 -0.39
C SER A 108 -4.10 12.50 -0.45
N ALA A 109 -5.17 11.72 -0.52
CA ALA A 109 -6.55 12.21 -0.59
C ALA A 109 -7.45 11.28 0.21
N ARG A 110 -8.54 11.80 0.71
CA ARG A 110 -9.55 11.00 1.40
C ARG A 110 -10.31 10.12 0.43
N VAL A 111 -10.58 8.92 0.84
CA VAL A 111 -11.25 7.91 0.04
C VAL A 111 -12.55 7.46 0.69
N GLN A 112 -13.43 6.90 -0.13
CA GLN A 112 -14.66 6.25 0.32
C GLN A 112 -14.30 4.85 0.81
N ASN A 113 -13.91 4.73 2.06
CA ASN A 113 -13.42 3.47 2.62
C ASN A 113 -14.48 2.35 2.67
N THR A 114 -15.75 2.69 2.50
CA THR A 114 -16.84 1.70 2.39
C THR A 114 -17.00 1.13 0.98
N ASN A 115 -16.39 1.75 -0.02
CA ASN A 115 -16.51 1.36 -1.43
C ASN A 115 -15.21 0.85 -2.04
N VAL A 116 -14.28 0.43 -1.20
CA VAL A 116 -13.00 -0.12 -1.64
C VAL A 116 -13.19 -1.51 -2.23
N THR A 117 -12.56 -1.76 -3.38
CA THR A 117 -12.49 -3.08 -3.96
C THR A 117 -11.08 -3.63 -3.88
N ALA A 118 -10.97 -4.90 -3.62
CA ALA A 118 -9.70 -5.60 -3.51
C ALA A 118 -9.70 -6.84 -4.39
N ASN A 119 -8.57 -7.06 -5.05
CA ASN A 119 -8.35 -8.25 -5.87
C ASN A 119 -6.93 -8.75 -5.62
N TYR A 120 -6.81 -10.04 -5.34
CA TYR A 120 -5.52 -10.70 -5.18
C TYR A 120 -5.33 -11.75 -6.26
N LYS A 121 -4.36 -11.52 -7.13
CA LYS A 121 -4.09 -12.40 -8.27
C LYS A 121 -2.60 -12.40 -8.62
N ASN A 122 -2.07 -13.57 -8.87
CA ASN A 122 -0.66 -13.75 -9.27
C ASN A 122 0.34 -13.13 -8.29
N GLY A 123 0.03 -13.18 -6.99
CA GLY A 123 0.89 -12.61 -5.97
C GLY A 123 0.80 -11.08 -5.83
N ILE A 124 -0.09 -10.45 -6.58
CA ILE A 124 -0.29 -9.00 -6.54
C ILE A 124 -1.65 -8.68 -5.92
N LEU A 125 -1.62 -7.92 -4.84
CA LEU A 125 -2.82 -7.35 -4.26
C LEU A 125 -3.13 -6.02 -4.93
N ASN A 126 -4.29 -5.91 -5.53
CA ASN A 126 -4.77 -4.70 -6.17
C ASN A 126 -5.92 -4.11 -5.37
N LEU A 127 -5.78 -2.86 -4.97
CA LEU A 127 -6.82 -2.10 -4.29
C LEU A 127 -7.26 -0.93 -5.15
N THR A 128 -8.57 -0.77 -5.28
CA THR A 128 -9.17 0.42 -5.89
C THR A 128 -9.88 1.20 -4.82
N LEU A 129 -9.43 2.42 -4.60
CA LEU A 129 -9.86 3.30 -3.54
C LEU A 129 -10.52 4.53 -4.16
N PRO A 130 -11.86 4.55 -4.33
CA PRO A 130 -12.52 5.73 -4.86
C PRO A 130 -12.34 6.92 -3.94
N LYS A 131 -12.00 8.07 -4.49
CA LYS A 131 -11.87 9.30 -3.72
C LYS A 131 -13.23 9.75 -3.18
N SER A 132 -13.22 10.42 -2.04
CA SER A 132 -14.43 11.02 -1.50
C SER A 132 -14.94 12.12 -2.45
N GLU A 133 -16.23 12.40 -2.39
CA GLU A 133 -16.84 13.42 -3.25
C GLU A 133 -16.19 14.81 -3.06
N LYS A 134 -15.77 15.12 -1.85
CA LYS A 134 -15.05 16.37 -1.57
C LYS A 134 -13.71 16.45 -2.27
N GLU A 135 -13.01 15.32 -2.38
CA GLU A 135 -11.71 15.26 -3.05
C GLU A 135 -11.85 15.30 -4.57
N LYS A 136 -12.89 14.71 -5.12
CA LYS A 136 -13.19 14.76 -6.56
C LYS A 136 -13.50 16.19 -7.02
N ASN A 137 -14.13 16.98 -6.17
CA ASN A 137 -14.59 18.33 -6.44
C ASN A 137 -13.62 19.41 -5.91
N LYS A 138 -12.36 19.06 -5.70
CA LYS A 138 -11.36 19.95 -5.14
C LYS A 138 -11.00 21.12 -6.06
N VAL A 139 -11.21 20.96 -7.35
CA VAL A 139 -11.01 22.02 -8.34
C VAL A 139 -12.35 22.69 -8.61
N VAL A 140 -12.49 23.92 -8.12
CA VAL A 140 -13.67 24.74 -8.37
C VAL A 140 -13.32 25.77 -9.42
N LYS A 141 -14.06 25.76 -10.53
CA LYS A 141 -13.93 26.78 -11.55
C LYS A 141 -14.57 28.07 -11.06
N VAL A 142 -13.77 29.09 -10.87
CA VAL A 142 -14.25 30.40 -10.48
C VAL A 142 -14.70 31.17 -11.73
N ASN A 143 -15.96 31.53 -11.75
CA ASN A 143 -16.50 32.39 -12.79
C ASN A 143 -16.21 33.84 -12.43
N LEU A 144 -15.54 34.55 -13.36
CA LEU A 144 -15.35 35.97 -13.22
C LEU A 144 -16.66 36.70 -13.59
N GLU A 145 -17.27 37.36 -12.61
CA GLU A 145 -18.34 38.31 -12.90
C GLU A 145 -17.69 39.58 -13.46
N GLN A 146 -17.95 39.83 -14.72
CA GLN A 146 -17.61 41.12 -15.29
C GLN A 146 -18.63 42.16 -14.81
N THR A 147 -18.23 42.96 -13.82
CA THR A 147 -18.95 44.19 -13.52
C THR A 147 -18.63 45.17 -14.64
N THR A 148 -19.55 45.33 -15.57
CA THR A 148 -19.58 46.48 -16.43
C THR A 148 -20.01 47.67 -15.58
N ALA A 149 -19.05 48.47 -15.19
CA ALA A 149 -19.36 49.78 -14.65
C ALA A 149 -19.76 50.70 -15.78
#